data_2aab837f6ca35c2f8d07bdd38af1bafe
#
_entry.id   2aab837f6ca35c2f8d07bdd38af1bafe
#
_cell.length_a   1.000
_cell.length_b   1.000
_cell.length_c   1.000
_cell.angle_alpha   90.00
_cell.angle_beta   90.00
_cell.angle_gamma   90.00
#
_symmetry.space_group_name_H-M   'P 1'
#
loop_
_entity.id
_entity.type
_entity.pdbx_description
1 polymer ?
#
loop_
_entity_poly.entity_id
_entity_poly.type
_entity_poly.pdbx_seq_one_letter_code
_entity_poly.pdbx_strand_id
1 'polypeptide(L)'
;MTTMAIVGAGPGLGAAVARRFGTEGFGVALIARSQERVDALAAELADDGVTARCFSADVRELPTLTAALESAAETLGPIEVLQYSPIPQKDFMLPLLETGPADLVGPIEFSIYGPVAAVQHV
;
A
#
# COMPACT_ATOMS: atom_id res chain seq x y z
N MET A 1 -18.01 2.92 -8.77
CA MET A 1 -17.46 2.43 -7.50
C MET A 1 -16.31 3.34 -7.11
N THR A 2 -16.23 3.71 -5.86
CA THR A 2 -15.08 4.42 -5.32
C THR A 2 -14.09 3.43 -4.72
N THR A 3 -12.82 3.82 -4.66
CA THR A 3 -11.74 2.92 -4.27
C THR A 3 -11.09 3.37 -2.96
N MET A 4 -10.81 2.40 -2.10
CA MET A 4 -9.87 2.53 -1.01
C MET A 4 -8.57 1.86 -1.40
N ALA A 5 -7.46 2.60 -1.41
CA ALA A 5 -6.14 2.05 -1.70
C ALA A 5 -5.35 1.86 -0.40
N ILE A 6 -4.78 0.68 -0.23
CA ILE A 6 -3.93 0.33 0.90
C ILE A 6 -2.52 0.08 0.38
N VAL A 7 -1.62 1.03 0.64
CA VAL A 7 -0.20 0.89 0.35
C VAL A 7 0.48 0.24 1.55
N GLY A 8 1.03 -0.95 1.34
CA GLY A 8 1.54 -1.79 2.41
C GLY A 8 0.49 -2.76 2.94
N ALA A 9 -0.30 -3.34 2.05
CA ALA A 9 -1.33 -4.31 2.42
C ALA A 9 -0.73 -5.58 3.02
N GLY A 10 -1.33 -6.06 4.09
CA GLY A 10 -0.89 -7.26 4.81
C GLY A 10 -2.00 -7.86 5.64
N PRO A 11 -1.73 -9.00 6.32
CA PRO A 11 -2.77 -9.79 6.99
C PRO A 11 -3.32 -9.19 8.29
N GLY A 12 -2.67 -8.15 8.83
CA GLY A 12 -3.08 -7.51 10.08
C GLY A 12 -4.05 -6.36 9.87
N LEU A 13 -3.58 -5.13 10.18
CA LEU A 13 -4.41 -3.92 10.06
C LEU A 13 -4.96 -3.71 8.65
N GLY A 14 -4.13 -3.92 7.63
CA GLY A 14 -4.56 -3.77 6.23
C GLY A 14 -5.75 -4.66 5.89
N ALA A 15 -5.74 -5.91 6.32
CA ALA A 15 -6.84 -6.85 6.09
C ALA A 15 -8.13 -6.40 6.80
N ALA A 16 -8.03 -5.95 8.04
CA ALA A 16 -9.18 -5.47 8.81
C ALA A 16 -9.80 -4.21 8.18
N VAL A 17 -8.96 -3.26 7.77
CA VAL A 17 -9.40 -2.04 7.09
C VAL A 17 -10.03 -2.38 5.73
N ALA A 18 -9.41 -3.27 4.96
CA ALA A 18 -9.94 -3.72 3.68
C ALA A 18 -11.35 -4.32 3.82
N ARG A 19 -11.57 -5.18 4.81
CA ARG A 19 -12.89 -5.73 5.09
C ARG A 19 -13.89 -4.65 5.44
N ARG A 20 -13.52 -3.74 6.31
CA ARG A 20 -14.43 -2.70 6.75
C ARG A 20 -14.88 -1.80 5.61
N PHE A 21 -13.96 -1.29 4.82
CA PHE A 21 -14.30 -0.46 3.67
C PHE A 21 -15.01 -1.25 2.57
N GLY A 22 -14.56 -2.49 2.32
CA GLY A 22 -15.19 -3.33 1.32
C GLY A 22 -16.65 -3.65 1.61
N THR A 23 -17.00 -3.88 2.87
CA THR A 23 -18.40 -4.10 3.28
C THR A 23 -19.28 -2.86 3.14
N GLU A 24 -18.66 -1.68 3.10
CA GLU A 24 -19.36 -0.41 2.84
C GLU A 24 -19.48 -0.10 1.33
N GLY A 25 -19.03 -1.00 0.46
CA GLY A 25 -19.18 -0.87 -0.97
C GLY A 25 -17.96 -0.29 -1.72
N PHE A 26 -16.85 -0.05 -1.03
CA PHE A 26 -15.62 0.39 -1.69
C PHE A 26 -14.97 -0.77 -2.45
N GLY A 27 -14.43 -0.48 -3.63
CA GLY A 27 -13.42 -1.34 -4.22
C GLY A 27 -12.13 -1.19 -3.42
N VAL A 28 -11.39 -2.28 -3.23
CA VAL A 28 -10.17 -2.26 -2.43
C VAL A 28 -8.96 -2.58 -3.30
N ALA A 29 -8.03 -1.64 -3.38
CA ALA A 29 -6.74 -1.84 -4.02
C ALA A 29 -5.70 -2.23 -2.98
N LEU A 30 -5.14 -3.42 -3.12
CA LEU A 30 -4.11 -3.96 -2.24
C LEU A 30 -2.75 -3.76 -2.92
N ILE A 31 -1.93 -2.87 -2.39
CA ILE A 31 -0.64 -2.51 -2.98
C ILE A 31 0.49 -2.95 -2.04
N ALA A 32 1.38 -3.79 -2.52
CA ALA A 32 2.52 -4.29 -1.77
C ALA A 32 3.62 -4.78 -2.73
N ARG A 33 4.82 -5.02 -2.19
CA ARG A 33 5.92 -5.56 -2.99
C ARG A 33 5.70 -7.03 -3.36
N SER A 34 5.14 -7.81 -2.45
CA SER A 34 4.90 -9.24 -2.66
C SER A 34 3.52 -9.51 -3.23
N GLN A 35 3.47 -9.81 -4.53
CA GLN A 35 2.23 -10.16 -5.21
C GLN A 35 1.55 -11.38 -4.58
N GLU A 36 2.34 -12.39 -4.22
CA GLU A 36 1.82 -13.63 -3.62
C GLU A 36 1.04 -13.38 -2.32
N ARG A 37 1.57 -12.51 -1.46
CA ARG A 37 0.92 -12.19 -0.17
C ARG A 37 -0.38 -11.43 -0.35
N VAL A 38 -0.42 -10.49 -1.26
CA VAL A 38 -1.66 -9.73 -1.53
C VAL A 38 -2.67 -10.53 -2.30
N ASP A 39 -2.25 -11.47 -3.16
CA ASP A 39 -3.17 -12.39 -3.84
C ASP A 39 -3.92 -13.28 -2.84
N ALA A 40 -3.23 -13.81 -1.84
CA ALA A 40 -3.86 -14.60 -0.77
C ALA A 40 -4.89 -13.77 0.00
N LEU A 41 -4.55 -12.52 0.34
CA LEU A 41 -5.47 -11.61 1.02
C LEU A 41 -6.68 -11.27 0.15
N ALA A 42 -6.47 -11.03 -1.14
CA ALA A 42 -7.57 -10.76 -2.07
C ALA A 42 -8.55 -11.94 -2.16
N ALA A 43 -8.03 -13.17 -2.15
CA ALA A 43 -8.87 -14.37 -2.16
C ALA A 43 -9.73 -14.47 -0.90
N GLU A 44 -9.15 -14.20 0.29
CA GLU A 44 -9.90 -14.16 1.55
C GLU A 44 -10.99 -13.08 1.53
N LEU A 45 -10.67 -11.91 1.03
CA LEU A 45 -11.64 -10.80 0.93
C LEU A 45 -12.77 -11.12 -0.06
N ALA A 46 -12.47 -11.82 -1.14
CA ALA A 46 -13.49 -12.25 -2.10
C ALA A 46 -14.50 -13.19 -1.45
N ASP A 47 -14.06 -14.08 -0.55
CA ASP A 47 -14.95 -14.94 0.22
C ASP A 47 -15.91 -14.15 1.12
N ASP A 48 -15.49 -12.98 1.55
CA ASP A 48 -16.31 -12.04 2.34
C ASP A 48 -17.17 -11.10 1.46
N GLY A 49 -17.16 -11.30 0.15
CA GLY A 49 -17.93 -10.48 -0.79
C GLY A 49 -17.29 -9.12 -1.13
N VAL A 50 -16.03 -8.92 -0.81
CA VAL A 50 -15.30 -7.68 -1.07
C VAL A 50 -14.65 -7.73 -2.45
N THR A 51 -14.82 -6.67 -3.24
CA THR A 51 -14.12 -6.53 -4.51
C THR A 51 -12.72 -5.98 -4.25
N ALA A 52 -11.73 -6.85 -4.30
CA ALA A 52 -10.33 -6.49 -4.09
C ALA A 52 -9.47 -6.86 -5.30
N ARG A 53 -8.48 -6.02 -5.60
CA ARG A 53 -7.49 -6.25 -6.66
C ARG A 53 -6.10 -5.94 -6.13
N CYS A 54 -5.13 -6.65 -6.65
CA CYS A 54 -3.74 -6.57 -6.22
C CYS A 54 -2.89 -5.81 -7.23
N PHE A 55 -2.01 -4.98 -6.71
CA PHE A 55 -1.06 -4.22 -7.51
C PHE A 55 0.30 -4.28 -6.83
N SER A 56 1.36 -4.53 -7.60
CA SER A 56 2.71 -4.60 -7.06
C SER A 56 3.40 -3.25 -7.16
N ALA A 57 4.02 -2.80 -6.08
CA ALA A 57 4.83 -1.59 -6.05
C ALA A 57 5.85 -1.62 -4.92
N ASP A 58 6.98 -0.96 -5.13
CA ASP A 58 7.95 -0.65 -4.10
C ASP A 58 7.86 0.85 -3.79
N VAL A 59 7.55 1.19 -2.54
CA VAL A 59 7.36 2.60 -2.13
C VAL A 59 8.65 3.42 -2.22
N ARG A 60 9.80 2.78 -2.27
CA ARG A 60 11.09 3.44 -2.50
C ARG A 60 11.38 3.69 -3.97
N GLU A 61 10.60 3.11 -4.85
CA GLU A 61 10.66 3.31 -6.30
C GLU A 61 9.38 4.01 -6.76
N LEU A 62 9.36 5.31 -6.67
CA LEU A 62 8.17 6.14 -6.88
C LEU A 62 7.42 5.86 -8.19
N PRO A 63 8.09 5.62 -9.33
CA PRO A 63 7.36 5.28 -10.56
C PRO A 63 6.50 4.02 -10.43
N THR A 64 6.93 3.03 -9.65
CA THR A 64 6.14 1.81 -9.43
C THR A 64 4.90 2.09 -8.57
N LEU A 65 5.05 2.95 -7.57
CA LEU A 65 3.96 3.34 -6.69
C LEU A 65 2.88 4.13 -7.44
N THR A 66 3.26 5.14 -8.20
CA THR A 66 2.32 5.95 -8.97
C THR A 66 1.62 5.13 -10.05
N ALA A 67 2.35 4.23 -10.74
CA ALA A 67 1.76 3.32 -11.72
C ALA A 67 0.73 2.37 -11.09
N ALA A 68 1.00 1.86 -9.90
CA ALA A 68 0.06 1.00 -9.18
C ALA A 68 -1.21 1.75 -8.78
N LEU A 69 -1.08 2.98 -8.30
CA LEU A 69 -2.23 3.82 -7.94
C LEU A 69 -3.07 4.18 -9.17
N GLU A 70 -2.43 4.50 -10.30
CA GLU A 70 -3.12 4.78 -11.55
C GLU A 70 -3.90 3.55 -12.03
N SER A 71 -3.26 2.39 -12.07
CA SER A 71 -3.91 1.12 -12.45
C SER A 71 -5.07 0.77 -11.52
N ALA A 72 -4.93 1.06 -10.23
CA ALA A 72 -6.01 0.84 -9.26
C ALA A 72 -7.22 1.73 -9.56
N ALA A 73 -6.99 3.01 -9.85
CA ALA A 73 -8.06 3.94 -10.20
C ALA A 73 -8.75 3.55 -11.50
N GLU A 74 -8.00 3.12 -12.50
CA GLU A 74 -8.55 2.67 -13.79
C GLU A 74 -9.38 1.38 -13.64
N THR A 75 -8.94 0.47 -12.78
CA THR A 75 -9.57 -0.85 -12.61
C THR A 75 -10.81 -0.79 -11.70
N LEU A 76 -10.73 -0.04 -10.61
CA LEU A 76 -11.72 -0.06 -9.53
C LEU A 76 -12.52 1.23 -9.40
N GLY A 77 -12.08 2.31 -10.02
CA GLY A 77 -12.67 3.63 -9.89
C GLY A 77 -11.79 4.60 -9.10
N PRO A 78 -12.18 5.87 -9.00
CA PRO A 78 -11.35 6.89 -8.36
C PRO A 78 -11.02 6.54 -6.91
N ILE A 79 -9.78 6.81 -6.52
CA ILE A 79 -9.31 6.57 -5.16
C ILE A 79 -9.73 7.76 -4.29
N GLU A 80 -10.60 7.50 -3.32
CA GLU A 80 -11.08 8.51 -2.38
C GLU A 80 -10.50 8.35 -0.98
N VAL A 81 -10.01 7.15 -0.67
CA VAL A 81 -9.38 6.85 0.63
C VAL A 81 -8.03 6.19 0.38
N LEU A 82 -7.01 6.71 1.02
CA LEU A 82 -5.65 6.20 0.92
C LEU A 82 -5.12 5.87 2.31
N GLN A 83 -4.70 4.62 2.51
CA GLN A 83 -3.94 4.21 3.69
C GLN A 83 -2.50 3.93 3.29
N TYR A 84 -1.56 4.58 3.94
CA TYR A 84 -0.13 4.33 3.74
C TYR A 84 0.45 3.71 5.00
N SER A 85 0.71 2.40 4.95
CA SER A 85 1.16 1.63 6.12
C SER A 85 2.12 0.49 5.76
N PRO A 86 3.11 0.71 4.88
CA PRO A 86 4.10 -0.33 4.59
C PRO A 86 4.98 -0.61 5.82
N ILE A 87 5.45 -1.86 5.94
CA ILE A 87 6.34 -2.26 7.03
C ILE A 87 7.76 -1.80 6.69
N PRO A 88 8.46 -1.10 7.62
CA PRO A 88 9.85 -0.70 7.41
C PRO A 88 10.78 -1.91 7.26
N GLN A 89 11.84 -1.75 6.48
CA GLN A 89 12.87 -2.75 6.35
C GLN A 89 13.69 -2.84 7.63
N LYS A 90 14.20 -4.03 7.94
CA LYS A 90 14.98 -4.26 9.18
C LYS A 90 16.27 -3.44 9.24
N ASP A 91 16.90 -3.19 8.10
CA ASP A 91 18.12 -2.38 8.01
C ASP A 91 17.90 -0.90 8.31
N PHE A 92 16.65 -0.45 8.41
CA PHE A 92 16.33 0.89 8.91
C PHE A 92 16.43 1.00 10.43
N MET A 93 16.51 -0.11 11.14
CA MET A 93 16.47 -0.18 12.60
C MET A 93 17.88 -0.27 13.19
N LEU A 94 18.68 0.74 12.92
CA LEU A 94 20.02 0.85 13.49
C LEU A 94 20.03 1.68 14.79
N PRO A 95 20.91 1.35 15.77
CA PRO A 95 21.13 2.24 16.90
C PRO A 95 21.57 3.63 16.45
N LEU A 96 21.17 4.67 17.17
CA LEU A 96 21.45 6.04 16.78
C LEU A 96 22.95 6.30 16.55
N LEU A 97 23.80 5.77 17.43
CA LEU A 97 25.25 5.98 17.31
C LEU A 97 25.91 5.22 16.16
N GLU A 98 25.19 4.28 15.56
CA GLU A 98 25.64 3.52 14.38
C GLU A 98 24.97 4.02 13.09
N THR A 99 24.12 5.07 13.19
CA THR A 99 23.38 5.62 12.05
C THR A 99 24.13 6.80 11.45
N GLY A 100 24.59 6.66 10.22
CA GLY A 100 25.17 7.75 9.44
C GLY A 100 24.16 8.38 8.50
N PRO A 101 24.53 9.50 7.83
CA PRO A 101 23.61 10.15 6.86
C PRO A 101 23.16 9.25 5.72
N ALA A 102 24.00 8.36 5.24
CA ALA A 102 23.64 7.41 4.18
C ALA A 102 22.54 6.42 4.61
N ASP A 103 22.49 6.09 5.90
CA ASP A 103 21.49 5.18 6.45
C ASP A 103 20.10 5.82 6.55
N LEU A 104 20.01 7.14 6.42
CA LEU A 104 18.75 7.89 6.48
C LEU A 104 18.04 7.99 5.13
N VAL A 105 18.73 7.71 4.03
CA VAL A 105 18.15 7.82 2.68
C VAL A 105 16.95 6.90 2.52
N GLY A 106 17.09 5.63 2.84
CA GLY A 106 16.00 4.65 2.76
C GLY A 106 14.79 5.01 3.63
N PRO A 107 14.98 5.29 4.92
CA PRO A 107 13.89 5.75 5.79
C PRO A 107 13.17 7.01 5.30
N ILE A 108 13.89 7.97 4.73
CA ILE A 108 13.28 9.19 4.18
C ILE A 108 12.47 8.87 2.91
N GLU A 109 13.01 8.07 2.00
CA GLU A 109 12.26 7.61 0.83
C GLU A 109 10.98 6.89 1.22
N PHE A 110 11.08 6.01 2.21
CA PHE A 110 9.98 5.18 2.69
C PHE A 110 8.89 5.98 3.42
N SER A 111 9.28 6.88 4.33
CA SER A 111 8.35 7.54 5.24
C SER A 111 7.94 8.96 4.84
N ILE A 112 8.66 9.57 3.92
CA ILE A 112 8.40 10.95 3.49
C ILE A 112 8.09 11.01 1.98
N TYR A 113 8.99 10.56 1.14
CA TYR A 113 8.79 10.67 -0.32
C TYR A 113 7.65 9.78 -0.80
N GLY A 114 7.54 8.57 -0.28
CA GLY A 114 6.45 7.65 -0.65
C GLY A 114 5.07 8.22 -0.36
N PRO A 115 4.77 8.62 0.88
CA PRO A 115 3.48 9.20 1.22
C PRO A 115 3.15 10.47 0.44
N VAL A 116 4.13 11.36 0.25
CA VAL A 116 3.92 12.60 -0.53
C VAL A 116 3.56 12.28 -1.97
N ALA A 117 4.31 11.39 -2.61
CA ALA A 117 4.02 10.99 -3.99
C ALA A 117 2.64 10.32 -4.12
N ALA A 118 2.28 9.46 -3.18
CA ALA A 118 0.98 8.80 -3.18
C ALA A 118 -0.17 9.80 -3.05
N VAL A 119 -0.09 10.71 -2.09
CA VAL A 119 -1.13 11.72 -1.85
C VAL A 119 -1.28 12.67 -3.04
N GLN A 120 -0.17 13.07 -3.65
CA GLN A 120 -0.21 13.97 -4.82
C GLN A 120 -0.82 13.27 -6.05
N HIS A 121 -0.71 11.95 -6.13
CA HIS A 121 -1.18 11.20 -7.28
C HIS A 121 -2.68 10.88 -7.23
N VAL A 122 -3.20 10.65 -6.05
CA VAL A 122 -4.63 10.35 -5.87
C VAL A 122 -5.43 11.63 -5.67
#